data_69f8780d0b98912cceff89034f051535
#
_entry.id   69f8780d0b98912cceff89034f051535
#
_cell.length_a   1.000
_cell.length_b   1.000
_cell.length_c   1.000
_cell.angle_alpha   90.00
_cell.angle_beta   90.00
_cell.angle_gamma   90.00
#
_symmetry.space_group_name_H-M   'P 1'
#
loop_
_entity.id
_entity.type
_entity.pdbx_description
1 polymer ?
#
loop_
_entity_poly.entity_id
_entity_poly.type
_entity_poly.pdbx_seq_one_letter_code
_entity_poly.pdbx_strand_id
1 'polypeptide(L)'
;MNYEEIVCDANNLYRAYKTSVKSSKWKETTQKFMMNFLRYIFEIQDDIINRTLKNGLTQEFTLHERGRVRPITSIQIRDRIVRHILCDDILLPEVKKHIIYDNCASIKGRGISQQRKRFEIHLHKYYKLHRNDGWILFGDFSKFYDNIIHEIAKQELLKLFDDDEFIDWLLTLIFDGFKVDVSYMSDEEYENCYLDLFNKLEYRDIPSEKLTGEKWMAKSVNIGDQLSQVIGIYYPHRIDTYVKYVRQQKFYGRYMDDWYIMNPSKEELEDLLSCIIEIAKEYGIHINRKKTHIVKISSTYKFLQIKYILTKDGKVIKRINPKRVTTMRRKLKKLSVKVINGEIEYESIENMFRGWMGGHYKLLSREQRKNLIQLYEDLFSKKITIVNKKLIVSDRSA
;
A
#
# COMPACT_ATOMS: atom_id res chain seq x y z
N MET A 1 6.05 -13.36 -26.93
CA MET A 1 7.10 -12.41 -26.47
C MET A 1 8.06 -13.21 -25.63
N ASN A 2 9.38 -13.11 -25.86
CA ASN A 2 10.33 -13.87 -25.05
C ASN A 2 10.60 -13.11 -23.72
N TYR A 3 9.98 -13.58 -22.65
CA TYR A 3 10.11 -12.94 -21.33
C TYR A 3 11.50 -13.09 -20.73
N GLU A 4 12.18 -14.18 -21.04
CA GLU A 4 13.57 -14.41 -20.62
C GLU A 4 14.51 -13.36 -21.23
N GLU A 5 14.37 -13.06 -22.51
CA GLU A 5 15.15 -11.99 -23.16
C GLU A 5 14.93 -10.63 -22.50
N ILE A 6 13.68 -10.33 -22.08
CA ILE A 6 13.39 -9.07 -21.37
C ILE A 6 14.11 -9.00 -20.03
N VAL A 7 14.12 -10.11 -19.27
CA VAL A 7 14.73 -10.15 -17.93
C VAL A 7 16.26 -10.17 -18.02
N CYS A 8 16.81 -10.85 -19.03
CA CYS A 8 18.25 -10.96 -19.26
C CYS A 8 18.87 -9.78 -20.01
N ASP A 9 18.06 -8.84 -20.54
CA ASP A 9 18.60 -7.68 -21.24
C ASP A 9 19.43 -6.79 -20.32
N ALA A 10 20.68 -6.53 -20.68
CA ALA A 10 21.63 -5.77 -19.87
C ALA A 10 21.16 -4.33 -19.57
N ASN A 11 20.43 -3.69 -20.49
CA ASN A 11 19.90 -2.34 -20.28
C ASN A 11 18.74 -2.35 -19.30
N ASN A 12 17.88 -3.38 -19.33
CA ASN A 12 16.80 -3.57 -18.38
C ASN A 12 17.36 -3.82 -16.98
N LEU A 13 18.36 -4.71 -16.85
CA LEU A 13 19.07 -4.98 -15.60
C LEU A 13 19.73 -3.72 -15.04
N TYR A 14 20.39 -2.93 -15.86
CA TYR A 14 21.02 -1.66 -15.45
C TYR A 14 19.98 -0.61 -15.01
N ARG A 15 18.88 -0.49 -15.72
CA ARG A 15 17.77 0.42 -15.34
C ARG A 15 17.14 0.00 -14.01
N ALA A 16 16.88 -1.28 -13.81
CA ALA A 16 16.36 -1.85 -12.57
C ALA A 16 17.34 -1.64 -11.41
N TYR A 17 18.66 -1.84 -11.64
CA TYR A 17 19.71 -1.51 -10.67
C TYR A 17 19.61 -0.03 -10.23
N LYS A 18 19.59 0.92 -11.17
CA LYS A 18 19.47 2.35 -10.84
C LYS A 18 18.25 2.64 -9.97
N THR A 19 17.13 1.97 -10.25
CA THR A 19 15.90 2.11 -9.48
C THR A 19 16.05 1.52 -8.07
N SER A 20 16.65 0.33 -7.96
CA SER A 20 16.85 -0.40 -6.69
C SER A 20 17.73 0.35 -5.70
N VAL A 21 18.76 1.06 -6.18
CA VAL A 21 19.71 1.77 -5.29
C VAL A 21 19.29 3.21 -4.96
N LYS A 22 18.32 3.78 -5.68
CA LYS A 22 17.97 5.22 -5.64
C LYS A 22 17.71 5.75 -4.23
N SER A 23 16.98 5.01 -3.41
CA SER A 23 16.57 5.42 -2.07
C SER A 23 17.54 5.00 -0.96
N SER A 24 18.58 4.22 -1.28
CA SER A 24 19.46 3.59 -0.29
C SER A 24 20.95 3.83 -0.53
N LYS A 25 21.33 4.77 -1.39
CA LYS A 25 22.73 5.09 -1.75
C LYS A 25 23.64 5.40 -0.56
N TRP A 26 23.07 5.88 0.54
CA TRP A 26 23.78 6.20 1.78
C TRP A 26 24.14 4.96 2.63
N LYS A 27 23.53 3.80 2.35
CA LYS A 27 23.80 2.55 3.08
C LYS A 27 25.09 1.90 2.58
N GLU A 28 25.94 1.47 3.50
CA GLU A 28 27.22 0.81 3.20
C GLU A 28 27.03 -0.41 2.28
N THR A 29 26.03 -1.27 2.56
CA THR A 29 25.72 -2.43 1.72
C THR A 29 25.36 -2.05 0.28
N THR A 30 24.66 -0.91 0.11
CA THR A 30 24.34 -0.38 -1.22
C THR A 30 25.59 0.15 -1.91
N GLN A 31 26.46 0.85 -1.18
CA GLN A 31 27.72 1.38 -1.73
C GLN A 31 28.66 0.24 -2.19
N LYS A 32 28.80 -0.82 -1.39
CA LYS A 32 29.56 -2.02 -1.77
C LYS A 32 29.01 -2.66 -3.05
N PHE A 33 27.70 -2.76 -3.18
CA PHE A 33 27.07 -3.24 -4.42
C PHE A 33 27.36 -2.32 -5.61
N MET A 34 27.26 -1.00 -5.41
CA MET A 34 27.50 0.00 -6.46
C MET A 34 28.94 -0.02 -6.97
N MET A 35 29.93 -0.36 -6.15
CA MET A 35 31.34 -0.46 -6.57
C MET A 35 31.58 -1.61 -7.55
N ASN A 36 30.78 -2.68 -7.49
CA ASN A 36 30.92 -3.88 -8.30
C ASN A 36 29.68 -4.16 -9.15
N PHE A 37 28.85 -3.15 -9.45
CA PHE A 37 27.52 -3.34 -10.02
C PHE A 37 27.53 -4.09 -11.37
N LEU A 38 28.53 -3.84 -12.24
CA LEU A 38 28.61 -4.53 -13.54
C LEU A 38 28.79 -6.04 -13.34
N ARG A 39 29.72 -6.43 -12.46
CA ARG A 39 29.93 -7.85 -12.14
C ARG A 39 28.62 -8.49 -11.64
N TYR A 40 27.93 -7.86 -10.69
CA TYR A 40 26.67 -8.39 -10.16
C TYR A 40 25.55 -8.45 -11.19
N ILE A 41 25.49 -7.52 -12.15
CA ILE A 41 24.52 -7.56 -13.25
C ILE A 41 24.76 -8.79 -14.14
N PHE A 42 26.01 -9.07 -14.52
CA PHE A 42 26.34 -10.24 -15.32
C PHE A 42 26.12 -11.55 -14.54
N GLU A 43 26.47 -11.59 -13.25
CA GLU A 43 26.15 -12.74 -12.38
C GLU A 43 24.63 -13.00 -12.31
N ILE A 44 23.79 -11.96 -12.22
CA ILE A 44 22.33 -12.11 -12.25
C ILE A 44 21.87 -12.65 -13.61
N GLN A 45 22.41 -12.13 -14.70
CA GLN A 45 22.10 -12.57 -16.06
C GLN A 45 22.44 -14.06 -16.25
N ASP A 46 23.66 -14.46 -15.88
CA ASP A 46 24.13 -15.84 -15.98
C ASP A 46 23.29 -16.79 -15.13
N ASP A 47 22.93 -16.39 -13.90
CA ASP A 47 22.10 -17.20 -13.02
C ASP A 47 20.66 -17.38 -13.55
N ILE A 48 20.13 -16.39 -14.25
CA ILE A 48 18.82 -16.50 -14.88
C ILE A 48 18.87 -17.43 -16.09
N ILE A 49 19.88 -17.26 -16.97
CA ILE A 49 20.05 -18.11 -18.16
C ILE A 49 20.25 -19.58 -17.77
N ASN A 50 21.07 -19.83 -16.74
CA ASN A 50 21.38 -21.18 -16.27
C ASN A 50 20.35 -21.74 -15.28
N ARG A 51 19.29 -21.02 -14.94
CA ARG A 51 18.27 -21.39 -13.91
C ARG A 51 18.88 -21.66 -12.53
N THR A 52 19.97 -21.00 -12.19
CA THR A 52 20.69 -21.13 -10.90
C THR A 52 20.37 -20.00 -9.93
N LEU A 53 19.53 -19.05 -10.33
CA LEU A 53 19.12 -17.94 -9.46
C LEU A 53 18.49 -18.44 -8.17
N LYS A 54 18.92 -17.86 -7.04
CA LYS A 54 18.41 -18.18 -5.70
C LYS A 54 17.98 -16.91 -4.98
N ASN A 55 16.99 -17.02 -4.12
CA ASN A 55 16.64 -15.92 -3.22
C ASN A 55 17.80 -15.61 -2.29
N GLY A 56 18.14 -14.33 -2.17
CA GLY A 56 19.12 -13.85 -1.21
C GLY A 56 18.57 -13.85 0.22
N LEU A 57 19.48 -13.69 1.19
CA LEU A 57 19.11 -13.53 2.58
C LEU A 57 18.22 -12.31 2.78
N THR A 58 17.15 -12.45 3.54
CA THR A 58 16.23 -11.38 3.91
C THR A 58 16.56 -10.83 5.28
N GLN A 59 16.23 -9.55 5.51
CA GLN A 59 16.33 -8.91 6.82
C GLN A 59 14.95 -8.49 7.28
N GLU A 60 14.47 -9.05 8.38
CA GLU A 60 13.21 -8.69 8.97
C GLU A 60 13.38 -7.61 10.04
N PHE A 61 12.49 -6.63 10.04
CA PHE A 61 12.41 -5.61 11.08
C PHE A 61 10.97 -5.11 11.25
N THR A 62 10.71 -4.52 12.38
CA THR A 62 9.39 -3.98 12.71
C THR A 62 9.32 -2.49 12.45
N LEU A 63 8.35 -2.07 11.64
CA LEU A 63 8.07 -0.65 11.41
C LEU A 63 6.86 -0.20 12.24
N HIS A 64 7.06 0.79 13.09
CA HIS A 64 5.99 1.47 13.83
C HIS A 64 5.48 2.67 13.03
N GLU A 65 4.36 2.51 12.34
CA GLU A 65 3.77 3.60 11.55
C GLU A 65 2.36 3.95 12.04
N ARG A 66 2.18 5.17 12.53
CA ARG A 66 0.85 5.71 12.91
C ARG A 66 0.08 4.83 13.89
N GLY A 67 0.77 4.23 14.85
CA GLY A 67 0.19 3.34 15.85
C GLY A 67 -0.14 1.93 15.35
N ARG A 68 0.36 1.56 14.15
CA ARG A 68 0.34 0.20 13.63
C ARG A 68 1.75 -0.36 13.62
N VAL A 69 1.87 -1.60 14.00
CA VAL A 69 3.09 -2.40 13.91
C VAL A 69 3.02 -3.20 12.61
N ARG A 70 4.08 -3.14 11.80
CA ARG A 70 4.17 -3.88 10.54
C ARG A 70 5.46 -4.67 10.49
N PRO A 71 5.43 -5.97 10.24
CA PRO A 71 6.63 -6.72 9.90
C PRO A 71 7.04 -6.35 8.48
N ILE A 72 8.27 -5.91 8.32
CA ILE A 72 8.84 -5.56 7.01
C ILE A 72 9.96 -6.54 6.71
N THR A 73 9.93 -7.15 5.54
CA THR A 73 11.01 -7.99 5.04
C THR A 73 11.78 -7.23 3.97
N SER A 74 13.04 -6.92 4.25
CA SER A 74 13.94 -6.26 3.31
C SER A 74 14.73 -7.32 2.54
N ILE A 75 14.59 -7.31 1.22
CA ILE A 75 15.36 -8.16 0.29
C ILE A 75 16.63 -7.47 -0.18
N GLN A 76 17.60 -8.23 -0.66
CA GLN A 76 18.87 -7.73 -1.20
C GLN A 76 18.68 -6.94 -2.50
N ILE A 77 19.68 -6.13 -2.88
CA ILE A 77 19.63 -5.32 -4.10
C ILE A 77 19.54 -6.22 -5.34
N ARG A 78 20.25 -7.36 -5.34
CA ARG A 78 20.19 -8.34 -6.38
C ARG A 78 18.76 -8.80 -6.67
N ASP A 79 18.03 -9.20 -5.62
CA ASP A 79 16.65 -9.63 -5.74
C ASP A 79 15.73 -8.48 -6.20
N ARG A 80 15.97 -7.26 -5.70
CA ARG A 80 15.20 -6.08 -6.13
C ARG A 80 15.34 -5.80 -7.61
N ILE A 81 16.52 -6.02 -8.20
CA ILE A 81 16.74 -5.83 -9.64
C ILE A 81 15.81 -6.77 -10.42
N VAL A 82 15.81 -8.05 -10.09
CA VAL A 82 14.93 -9.05 -10.73
C VAL A 82 13.44 -8.69 -10.52
N ARG A 83 13.06 -8.34 -9.27
CA ARG A 83 11.69 -7.91 -8.95
C ARG A 83 11.25 -6.68 -9.77
N HIS A 84 12.15 -5.70 -9.96
CA HIS A 84 11.82 -4.51 -10.76
C HIS A 84 11.55 -4.85 -12.22
N ILE A 85 12.35 -5.71 -12.85
CA ILE A 85 12.11 -6.07 -14.24
C ILE A 85 10.82 -6.89 -14.35
N LEU A 86 10.68 -7.94 -13.55
CA LEU A 86 9.48 -8.76 -13.55
C LEU A 86 8.21 -7.92 -13.35
N CYS A 87 8.20 -7.06 -12.33
CA CYS A 87 7.01 -6.30 -11.99
C CYS A 87 6.73 -5.13 -12.94
N ASP A 88 7.76 -4.33 -13.29
CA ASP A 88 7.57 -3.09 -14.05
C ASP A 88 7.40 -3.34 -15.55
N ASP A 89 8.12 -4.33 -16.10
CA ASP A 89 8.20 -4.55 -17.55
C ASP A 89 7.31 -5.70 -18.04
N ILE A 90 6.99 -6.66 -17.16
CA ILE A 90 6.22 -7.85 -17.53
C ILE A 90 4.85 -7.84 -16.85
N LEU A 91 4.79 -7.96 -15.52
CA LEU A 91 3.52 -8.16 -14.81
C LEU A 91 2.59 -6.95 -14.86
N LEU A 92 3.08 -5.74 -14.53
CA LEU A 92 2.22 -4.56 -14.48
C LEU A 92 1.59 -4.16 -15.82
N PRO A 93 2.27 -4.28 -16.98
CA PRO A 93 1.62 -4.05 -18.28
C PRO A 93 0.40 -4.94 -18.50
N GLU A 94 0.49 -6.23 -18.18
CA GLU A 94 -0.62 -7.18 -18.33
C GLU A 94 -1.70 -6.97 -17.26
N VAL A 95 -1.33 -6.92 -15.99
CA VAL A 95 -2.26 -6.68 -14.87
C VAL A 95 -3.12 -5.44 -15.10
N LYS A 96 -2.56 -4.35 -15.66
CA LYS A 96 -3.31 -3.12 -15.95
C LYS A 96 -4.46 -3.30 -16.94
N LYS A 97 -4.42 -4.30 -17.81
CA LYS A 97 -5.48 -4.58 -18.76
C LYS A 97 -6.70 -5.24 -18.08
N HIS A 98 -6.47 -5.91 -16.95
CA HIS A 98 -7.45 -6.75 -16.25
C HIS A 98 -8.01 -6.15 -14.96
N ILE A 99 -7.45 -5.04 -14.47
CA ILE A 99 -7.96 -4.36 -13.28
C ILE A 99 -8.96 -3.25 -13.64
N ILE A 100 -9.89 -2.99 -12.74
CA ILE A 100 -10.86 -1.90 -12.91
C ILE A 100 -10.17 -0.54 -12.94
N TYR A 101 -10.73 0.41 -13.69
CA TYR A 101 -10.20 1.78 -13.78
C TYR A 101 -10.12 2.49 -12.41
N ASP A 102 -11.05 2.19 -11.50
CA ASP A 102 -11.17 2.75 -10.16
C ASP A 102 -10.32 2.03 -9.11
N ASN A 103 -9.29 1.28 -9.54
CA ASN A 103 -8.18 0.79 -8.73
C ASN A 103 -6.92 1.59 -9.09
N CYS A 104 -6.49 2.47 -8.18
CA CYS A 104 -5.37 3.38 -8.42
C CYS A 104 -4.13 3.05 -7.58
N ALA A 105 -4.14 1.94 -6.83
CA ALA A 105 -3.03 1.57 -5.97
C ALA A 105 -1.83 1.08 -6.78
N SER A 106 -0.61 1.38 -6.34
CA SER A 106 0.67 0.92 -6.89
C SER A 106 0.85 1.04 -8.41
N ILE A 107 0.11 1.94 -9.05
CA ILE A 107 0.20 2.22 -10.49
C ILE A 107 0.92 3.57 -10.68
N LYS A 108 1.97 3.58 -11.49
CA LYS A 108 2.71 4.82 -11.83
C LYS A 108 1.77 5.88 -12.41
N GLY A 109 1.86 7.10 -11.91
CA GLY A 109 0.98 8.21 -12.30
C GLY A 109 -0.41 8.21 -11.65
N ARG A 110 -0.74 7.18 -10.85
CA ARG A 110 -1.97 7.10 -10.04
C ARG A 110 -1.61 7.18 -8.54
N GLY A 111 -2.36 6.58 -7.68
CA GLY A 111 -2.10 6.50 -6.24
C GLY A 111 -3.22 7.12 -5.42
N ILE A 112 -2.95 7.34 -4.12
CA ILE A 112 -3.98 7.74 -3.15
C ILE A 112 -4.71 9.04 -3.53
N SER A 113 -4.00 10.00 -4.14
CA SER A 113 -4.60 11.28 -4.56
C SER A 113 -5.59 11.09 -5.70
N GLN A 114 -5.25 10.23 -6.66
CA GLN A 114 -6.13 9.88 -7.77
C GLN A 114 -7.34 9.07 -7.28
N GLN A 115 -7.14 8.11 -6.39
CA GLN A 115 -8.24 7.33 -5.81
C GLN A 115 -9.24 8.23 -5.06
N ARG A 116 -8.75 9.19 -4.28
CA ARG A 116 -9.59 10.20 -3.61
C ARG A 116 -10.37 11.05 -4.62
N LYS A 117 -9.73 11.45 -5.73
CA LYS A 117 -10.39 12.17 -6.81
C LYS A 117 -11.47 11.31 -7.49
N ARG A 118 -11.20 10.01 -7.70
CA ARG A 118 -12.21 9.08 -8.26
C ARG A 118 -13.40 8.94 -7.32
N PHE A 119 -13.17 8.77 -6.02
CA PHE A 119 -14.24 8.74 -5.01
C PHE A 119 -15.11 10.01 -5.04
N GLU A 120 -14.49 11.19 -5.12
CA GLU A 120 -15.18 12.48 -5.22
C GLU A 120 -16.00 12.58 -6.53
N ILE A 121 -15.46 12.11 -7.65
CA ILE A 121 -16.18 12.03 -8.93
C ILE A 121 -17.40 11.11 -8.80
N HIS A 122 -17.28 9.97 -8.12
CA HIS A 122 -18.39 9.06 -7.88
C HIS A 122 -19.47 9.73 -7.02
N LEU A 123 -19.12 10.45 -5.96
CA LEU A 123 -20.09 11.21 -5.16
C LEU A 123 -20.85 12.24 -5.99
N HIS A 124 -20.16 13.00 -6.84
CA HIS A 124 -20.83 13.99 -7.71
C HIS A 124 -21.71 13.32 -8.77
N LYS A 125 -21.27 12.22 -9.38
CA LYS A 125 -22.08 11.48 -10.36
C LYS A 125 -23.28 10.81 -9.69
N TYR A 126 -23.09 10.25 -8.51
CA TYR A 126 -24.13 9.66 -7.70
C TYR A 126 -25.21 10.70 -7.37
N TYR A 127 -24.78 11.89 -6.88
CA TYR A 127 -25.69 12.98 -6.58
C TYR A 127 -26.55 13.43 -7.77
N LYS A 128 -25.99 13.42 -8.98
CA LYS A 128 -26.77 13.77 -10.19
C LYS A 128 -27.91 12.80 -10.45
N LEU A 129 -27.76 11.52 -10.10
CA LEU A 129 -28.76 10.48 -10.34
C LEU A 129 -29.72 10.30 -9.16
N HIS A 130 -29.21 10.35 -7.93
CA HIS A 130 -29.92 9.93 -6.72
C HIS A 130 -29.93 11.00 -5.63
N ARG A 131 -29.46 12.23 -5.94
CA ARG A 131 -29.27 13.30 -4.97
C ARG A 131 -28.37 12.85 -3.80
N ASN A 132 -28.66 13.23 -2.56
CA ASN A 132 -27.94 12.76 -1.39
C ASN A 132 -28.70 11.68 -0.60
N ASP A 133 -29.53 10.92 -1.32
CA ASP A 133 -30.25 9.76 -0.79
C ASP A 133 -29.54 8.45 -1.16
N GLY A 134 -29.64 7.44 -0.28
CA GLY A 134 -29.00 6.15 -0.44
C GLY A 134 -27.83 5.89 0.52
N TRP A 135 -26.99 4.94 0.17
CA TRP A 135 -26.04 4.33 1.10
C TRP A 135 -24.66 4.11 0.48
N ILE A 136 -23.67 4.02 1.32
CA ILE A 136 -22.31 3.61 0.95
C ILE A 136 -21.91 2.43 1.83
N LEU A 137 -21.53 1.34 1.20
CA LEU A 137 -20.80 0.23 1.85
C LEU A 137 -19.31 0.54 1.75
N PHE A 138 -18.64 0.61 2.88
CA PHE A 138 -17.18 0.60 2.98
C PHE A 138 -16.73 -0.77 3.45
N GLY A 139 -15.68 -1.29 2.84
CA GLY A 139 -15.09 -2.55 3.24
C GLY A 139 -13.57 -2.50 3.33
N ASP A 140 -13.02 -3.46 4.07
CA ASP A 140 -11.58 -3.61 4.33
C ASP A 140 -11.28 -5.11 4.44
N PHE A 141 -10.13 -5.55 3.93
CA PHE A 141 -9.68 -6.92 4.10
C PHE A 141 -8.83 -7.07 5.37
N SER A 142 -9.09 -8.12 6.15
CA SER A 142 -8.33 -8.42 7.37
C SER A 142 -6.98 -9.00 7.02
N LYS A 143 -5.89 -8.43 7.57
CA LYS A 143 -4.53 -9.00 7.40
C LYS A 143 -4.25 -9.42 5.95
N PHE A 144 -4.60 -8.57 5.00
CA PHE A 144 -4.68 -8.92 3.58
C PHE A 144 -3.40 -9.59 3.05
N TYR A 145 -2.23 -8.99 3.29
CA TYR A 145 -0.95 -9.55 2.84
C TYR A 145 -0.57 -10.86 3.53
N ASP A 146 -0.97 -11.03 4.79
CA ASP A 146 -0.68 -12.25 5.54
C ASP A 146 -1.54 -13.44 5.07
N ASN A 147 -2.64 -13.18 4.35
CA ASN A 147 -3.61 -14.20 3.94
C ASN A 147 -3.65 -14.47 2.44
N ILE A 148 -2.68 -13.99 1.69
CA ILE A 148 -2.53 -14.32 0.27
C ILE A 148 -1.98 -15.74 0.14
N ILE A 149 -2.76 -16.65 -0.44
CA ILE A 149 -2.38 -18.05 -0.70
C ILE A 149 -1.49 -18.08 -1.93
N HIS A 150 -0.27 -18.62 -1.80
CA HIS A 150 0.76 -18.57 -2.83
C HIS A 150 0.31 -19.26 -4.11
N GLU A 151 -0.26 -20.46 -4.01
CA GLU A 151 -0.72 -21.23 -5.17
C GLU A 151 -1.76 -20.47 -5.99
N ILE A 152 -2.78 -19.91 -5.31
CA ILE A 152 -3.82 -19.13 -6.00
C ILE A 152 -3.22 -17.87 -6.64
N ALA A 153 -2.37 -17.14 -5.91
CA ALA A 153 -1.77 -15.92 -6.43
C ALA A 153 -0.86 -16.18 -7.65
N LYS A 154 -0.08 -17.27 -7.60
CA LYS A 154 0.78 -17.69 -8.71
C LYS A 154 -0.05 -18.09 -9.92
N GLN A 155 -1.05 -18.94 -9.75
CA GLN A 155 -1.94 -19.40 -10.84
C GLN A 155 -2.68 -18.24 -11.50
N GLU A 156 -3.25 -17.30 -10.71
CA GLU A 156 -3.95 -16.14 -11.28
C GLU A 156 -3.00 -15.21 -12.07
N LEU A 157 -1.73 -15.10 -11.66
CA LEU A 157 -0.73 -14.35 -12.43
C LEU A 157 -0.32 -15.10 -13.71
N LEU A 158 -0.10 -16.41 -13.64
CA LEU A 158 0.33 -17.23 -14.79
C LEU A 158 -0.69 -17.22 -15.92
N LYS A 159 -2.00 -17.24 -15.61
CA LYS A 159 -3.08 -17.12 -16.61
C LYS A 159 -2.96 -15.87 -17.49
N LEU A 160 -2.28 -14.82 -17.04
CA LEU A 160 -2.02 -13.61 -17.85
C LEU A 160 -0.96 -13.83 -18.94
N PHE A 161 -0.21 -14.92 -18.85
CA PHE A 161 0.96 -15.22 -19.68
C PHE A 161 0.85 -16.59 -20.37
N ASP A 162 -0.37 -17.13 -20.50
CA ASP A 162 -0.65 -18.43 -21.13
C ASP A 162 0.21 -19.55 -20.51
N ASP A 163 0.40 -19.52 -19.19
CA ASP A 163 1.19 -20.46 -18.38
C ASP A 163 2.65 -20.61 -18.85
N ASP A 164 3.28 -19.50 -19.25
CA ASP A 164 4.69 -19.46 -19.71
C ASP A 164 5.65 -20.06 -18.67
N GLU A 165 6.47 -21.01 -19.09
CA GLU A 165 7.37 -21.78 -18.22
C GLU A 165 8.45 -20.91 -17.52
N PHE A 166 8.94 -19.87 -18.21
CA PHE A 166 9.93 -18.97 -17.62
C PHE A 166 9.32 -18.12 -16.51
N ILE A 167 8.10 -17.60 -16.74
CA ILE A 167 7.36 -16.84 -15.74
C ILE A 167 7.00 -17.75 -14.56
N ASP A 168 6.56 -18.97 -14.80
CA ASP A 168 6.26 -19.95 -13.74
C ASP A 168 7.49 -20.23 -12.86
N TRP A 169 8.64 -20.52 -13.49
CA TRP A 169 9.89 -20.74 -12.76
C TRP A 169 10.27 -19.53 -11.88
N LEU A 170 10.19 -18.30 -12.44
CA LEU A 170 10.59 -17.10 -11.73
C LEU A 170 9.62 -16.77 -10.59
N LEU A 171 8.31 -16.91 -10.81
CA LEU A 171 7.31 -16.75 -9.77
C LEU A 171 7.47 -17.80 -8.66
N THR A 172 7.70 -19.07 -9.02
CA THR A 172 7.93 -20.14 -8.05
C THR A 172 9.10 -19.82 -7.14
N LEU A 173 10.24 -19.42 -7.72
CA LEU A 173 11.40 -18.99 -6.96
C LEU A 173 11.05 -17.86 -5.97
N ILE A 174 10.31 -16.87 -6.44
CA ILE A 174 9.95 -15.71 -5.62
C ILE A 174 9.00 -16.10 -4.48
N PHE A 175 7.96 -16.88 -4.77
CA PHE A 175 7.01 -17.35 -3.77
C PHE A 175 7.66 -18.27 -2.72
N ASP A 176 8.67 -19.04 -3.10
CA ASP A 176 9.48 -19.81 -2.13
C ASP A 176 10.15 -18.89 -1.10
N GLY A 177 10.61 -17.72 -1.51
CA GLY A 177 11.14 -16.69 -0.60
C GLY A 177 10.09 -15.98 0.26
N PHE A 178 8.79 -16.19 0.01
CA PHE A 178 7.71 -15.66 0.83
C PHE A 178 7.19 -16.65 1.88
N LYS A 179 7.52 -17.95 1.76
CA LYS A 179 7.11 -18.96 2.72
C LYS A 179 7.57 -18.59 4.13
N VAL A 180 6.74 -18.87 5.11
CA VAL A 180 7.04 -18.63 6.52
C VAL A 180 7.35 -19.95 7.19
N ASP A 181 8.51 -20.04 7.86
CA ASP A 181 8.85 -21.20 8.67
C ASP A 181 7.93 -21.28 9.88
N VAL A 182 7.18 -22.37 9.97
CA VAL A 182 6.21 -22.67 11.02
C VAL A 182 6.46 -24.04 11.64
N SER A 183 7.73 -24.49 11.67
CA SER A 183 8.14 -25.79 12.20
C SER A 183 7.73 -26.02 13.65
N TYR A 184 7.52 -24.93 14.40
CA TYR A 184 7.04 -24.94 15.80
C TYR A 184 5.54 -25.20 15.94
N MET A 185 4.74 -25.10 14.86
CA MET A 185 3.29 -25.30 14.92
C MET A 185 2.93 -26.77 14.94
N SER A 186 1.93 -27.14 15.73
CA SER A 186 1.25 -28.43 15.59
C SER A 186 0.52 -28.52 14.25
N ASP A 187 0.13 -29.72 13.84
CA ASP A 187 -0.61 -29.89 12.58
C ASP A 187 -1.99 -29.22 12.63
N GLU A 188 -2.66 -29.30 13.77
CA GLU A 188 -3.95 -28.63 13.99
C GLU A 188 -3.80 -27.10 13.93
N GLU A 189 -2.78 -26.54 14.55
CA GLU A 189 -2.50 -25.09 14.49
C GLU A 189 -2.16 -24.63 13.07
N TYR A 190 -1.37 -25.43 12.34
CA TYR A 190 -1.05 -25.18 10.95
C TYR A 190 -2.30 -25.13 10.08
N GLU A 191 -3.16 -26.16 10.17
CA GLU A 191 -4.40 -26.23 9.40
C GLU A 191 -5.34 -25.06 9.72
N ASN A 192 -5.50 -24.72 10.99
CA ASN A 192 -6.29 -23.57 11.40
C ASN A 192 -5.72 -22.25 10.83
N CYS A 193 -4.41 -22.03 10.90
CA CYS A 193 -3.76 -20.86 10.32
C CYS A 193 -3.85 -20.83 8.79
N TYR A 194 -3.84 -21.99 8.13
CA TYR A 194 -3.94 -22.07 6.68
C TYR A 194 -5.37 -21.82 6.18
N LEU A 195 -6.36 -22.40 6.82
CA LEU A 195 -7.78 -22.25 6.45
C LEU A 195 -8.38 -20.93 6.93
N ASP A 196 -8.00 -20.49 8.13
CA ASP A 196 -8.51 -19.26 8.74
C ASP A 196 -7.54 -18.09 8.63
N LEU A 197 -7.75 -17.08 9.44
CA LEU A 197 -7.01 -15.83 9.45
C LEU A 197 -5.61 -16.01 10.05
N PHE A 198 -4.60 -16.05 9.19
CA PHE A 198 -3.19 -15.98 9.61
C PHE A 198 -2.79 -14.53 9.97
N ASN A 199 -2.00 -14.39 11.04
CA ASN A 199 -1.45 -13.11 11.51
C ASN A 199 0.05 -13.24 11.77
N LYS A 200 0.87 -12.93 10.78
CA LYS A 200 2.33 -13.05 10.86
C LYS A 200 2.95 -12.37 12.09
N LEU A 201 2.32 -11.29 12.60
CA LEU A 201 2.82 -10.58 13.78
C LEU A 201 2.75 -11.39 15.09
N GLU A 202 1.84 -12.34 15.21
CA GLU A 202 1.70 -13.17 16.41
C GLU A 202 2.87 -14.16 16.56
N TYR A 203 3.52 -14.48 15.45
CA TYR A 203 4.57 -15.50 15.37
C TYR A 203 5.98 -14.93 15.13
N ARG A 204 6.18 -13.62 15.31
CA ARG A 204 7.47 -12.98 15.00
C ARG A 204 8.54 -13.18 16.08
N ASP A 205 8.14 -13.42 17.32
CA ASP A 205 9.04 -13.53 18.46
C ASP A 205 9.35 -15.00 18.81
N ILE A 206 9.25 -15.90 17.81
CA ILE A 206 9.58 -17.33 17.97
C ILE A 206 11.12 -17.49 18.04
N PRO A 207 11.64 -18.20 19.03
CA PRO A 207 13.08 -18.48 19.11
C PRO A 207 13.59 -19.21 17.87
N SER A 208 14.77 -18.83 17.38
CA SER A 208 15.39 -19.39 16.16
C SER A 208 15.58 -20.92 16.23
N GLU A 209 15.78 -21.46 17.43
CA GLU A 209 15.93 -22.90 17.67
C GLU A 209 14.68 -23.72 17.30
N LYS A 210 13.51 -23.06 17.28
CA LYS A 210 12.23 -23.67 16.89
C LYS A 210 11.93 -23.52 15.38
N LEU A 211 12.74 -22.78 14.65
CA LEU A 211 12.59 -22.55 13.21
C LEU A 211 13.56 -23.50 12.47
N THR A 212 13.17 -24.79 12.40
CA THR A 212 14.02 -25.86 11.86
C THR A 212 13.98 -25.99 10.35
N GLY A 213 13.04 -25.31 9.67
CA GLY A 213 12.84 -25.40 8.23
C GLY A 213 12.09 -26.66 7.77
N GLU A 214 11.50 -27.42 8.70
CA GLU A 214 10.80 -28.69 8.39
C GLU A 214 9.35 -28.46 7.93
N LYS A 215 8.71 -27.35 8.36
CA LYS A 215 7.32 -27.02 8.00
C LYS A 215 7.19 -25.57 7.52
N TRP A 216 6.62 -25.39 6.34
CA TRP A 216 6.51 -24.09 5.69
C TRP A 216 5.06 -23.71 5.39
N MET A 217 4.65 -22.52 5.80
CA MET A 217 3.37 -21.93 5.44
C MET A 217 3.45 -21.27 4.06
N ALA A 218 2.77 -21.80 3.06
CA ALA A 218 2.66 -21.22 1.72
C ALA A 218 1.55 -20.16 1.63
N LYS A 219 1.53 -19.25 2.61
CA LYS A 219 0.56 -18.18 2.79
C LYS A 219 1.30 -16.97 3.34
N SER A 220 0.90 -15.77 2.96
CA SER A 220 1.56 -14.51 3.26
C SER A 220 2.54 -14.05 2.18
N VAL A 221 2.56 -12.75 1.94
CA VAL A 221 3.56 -12.10 1.08
C VAL A 221 4.25 -10.97 1.82
N ASN A 222 5.52 -10.73 1.49
CA ASN A 222 6.37 -9.81 2.24
C ASN A 222 5.97 -8.35 2.04
N ILE A 223 5.68 -7.64 3.13
CA ILE A 223 5.44 -6.19 3.09
C ILE A 223 6.79 -5.51 2.80
N GLY A 224 6.85 -4.79 1.68
CA GLY A 224 8.06 -4.11 1.20
C GLY A 224 8.61 -4.68 -0.10
N ASP A 225 8.14 -5.84 -0.54
CA ASP A 225 8.44 -6.41 -1.84
C ASP A 225 7.57 -5.78 -2.94
N GLN A 226 8.11 -5.63 -4.14
CA GLN A 226 7.39 -5.04 -5.26
C GLN A 226 6.34 -6.01 -5.83
N LEU A 227 6.66 -7.32 -5.89
CA LEU A 227 5.70 -8.33 -6.33
C LEU A 227 4.48 -8.36 -5.42
N SER A 228 4.67 -8.22 -4.10
CA SER A 228 3.55 -8.15 -3.15
C SER A 228 2.59 -6.98 -3.46
N GLN A 229 3.11 -5.87 -3.99
CA GLN A 229 2.25 -4.76 -4.42
C GLN A 229 1.47 -5.07 -5.69
N VAL A 230 2.07 -5.77 -6.65
CA VAL A 230 1.38 -6.25 -7.87
C VAL A 230 0.28 -7.25 -7.50
N ILE A 231 0.60 -8.21 -6.62
CA ILE A 231 -0.39 -9.15 -6.08
C ILE A 231 -1.51 -8.38 -5.38
N GLY A 232 -1.19 -7.42 -4.53
CA GLY A 232 -2.18 -6.62 -3.78
C GLY A 232 -3.20 -5.88 -4.66
N ILE A 233 -2.82 -5.46 -5.86
CA ILE A 233 -3.77 -4.84 -6.81
C ILE A 233 -4.52 -5.85 -7.67
N TYR A 234 -3.95 -7.01 -7.94
CA TYR A 234 -4.54 -7.99 -8.85
C TYR A 234 -5.31 -9.11 -8.14
N TYR A 235 -4.81 -9.66 -7.07
CA TYR A 235 -5.38 -10.82 -6.37
C TYR A 235 -6.90 -10.73 -6.09
N PRO A 236 -7.47 -9.58 -5.67
CA PRO A 236 -8.92 -9.45 -5.51
C PRO A 236 -9.68 -9.12 -6.81
N HIS A 237 -9.09 -9.29 -7.99
CA HIS A 237 -9.70 -8.87 -9.27
C HIS A 237 -11.04 -9.54 -9.55
N ARG A 238 -11.28 -10.76 -9.08
CA ARG A 238 -12.58 -11.44 -9.24
C ARG A 238 -13.68 -10.73 -8.46
N ILE A 239 -13.39 -10.23 -7.27
CA ILE A 239 -14.33 -9.38 -6.51
C ILE A 239 -14.60 -8.11 -7.32
N ASP A 240 -13.56 -7.45 -7.85
CA ASP A 240 -13.70 -6.24 -8.66
C ASP A 240 -14.58 -6.50 -9.90
N THR A 241 -14.33 -7.61 -10.59
CA THR A 241 -15.07 -8.04 -11.80
C THR A 241 -16.52 -8.34 -11.45
N TYR A 242 -16.78 -9.11 -10.40
CA TYR A 242 -18.13 -9.42 -9.95
C TYR A 242 -18.93 -8.16 -9.65
N VAL A 243 -18.39 -7.27 -8.80
CA VAL A 243 -19.06 -6.03 -8.39
C VAL A 243 -19.28 -5.10 -9.59
N LYS A 244 -18.27 -4.93 -10.45
CA LYS A 244 -18.30 -3.92 -11.52
C LYS A 244 -19.07 -4.39 -12.75
N TYR A 245 -18.89 -5.65 -13.17
CA TYR A 245 -19.42 -6.14 -14.43
C TYR A 245 -20.61 -7.08 -14.26
N VAL A 246 -20.59 -7.98 -13.29
CA VAL A 246 -21.73 -8.90 -13.06
C VAL A 246 -22.88 -8.16 -12.37
N ARG A 247 -22.60 -7.49 -11.24
CA ARG A 247 -23.61 -6.72 -10.48
C ARG A 247 -23.75 -5.27 -10.99
N GLN A 248 -23.00 -4.85 -12.00
CA GLN A 248 -23.06 -3.55 -12.68
C GLN A 248 -23.04 -2.33 -11.75
N GLN A 249 -22.28 -2.42 -10.63
CA GLN A 249 -22.16 -1.33 -9.67
C GLN A 249 -21.29 -0.19 -10.22
N LYS A 250 -21.93 0.87 -10.70
CA LYS A 250 -21.24 2.03 -11.33
C LYS A 250 -20.28 2.74 -10.38
N PHE A 251 -20.66 2.85 -9.11
CA PHE A 251 -19.96 3.65 -8.09
C PHE A 251 -19.17 2.75 -7.13
N TYR A 252 -18.33 1.91 -7.68
CA TYR A 252 -17.41 1.03 -6.98
C TYR A 252 -15.97 1.46 -7.23
N GLY A 253 -15.12 1.37 -6.21
CA GLY A 253 -13.68 1.56 -6.34
C GLY A 253 -12.93 0.93 -5.18
N ARG A 254 -11.69 0.49 -5.46
CA ARG A 254 -10.81 -0.18 -4.51
C ARG A 254 -9.41 0.45 -4.49
N TYR A 255 -8.80 0.52 -3.32
CA TYR A 255 -7.41 0.91 -3.11
C TYR A 255 -6.74 -0.10 -2.17
N MET A 256 -6.08 -1.10 -2.73
CA MET A 256 -5.57 -2.27 -1.98
C MET A 256 -6.69 -2.99 -1.23
N ASP A 257 -6.64 -2.94 0.10
CA ASP A 257 -7.58 -3.52 1.04
C ASP A 257 -8.82 -2.65 1.31
N ASP A 258 -8.74 -1.33 1.06
CA ASP A 258 -9.85 -0.39 1.26
C ASP A 258 -10.74 -0.29 0.00
N TRP A 259 -12.05 -0.55 0.09
CA TRP A 259 -12.99 -0.42 -1.02
C TRP A 259 -14.33 0.19 -0.61
N TYR A 260 -15.10 0.63 -1.59
CA TYR A 260 -16.44 1.19 -1.37
C TYR A 260 -17.38 0.89 -2.53
N ILE A 261 -18.70 0.82 -2.21
CA ILE A 261 -19.81 0.72 -3.18
C ILE A 261 -20.88 1.71 -2.77
N MET A 262 -21.44 2.50 -3.72
CA MET A 262 -22.58 3.39 -3.47
C MET A 262 -23.79 2.86 -4.20
N ASN A 263 -24.91 2.73 -3.49
CA ASN A 263 -26.19 2.25 -4.05
C ASN A 263 -27.36 2.94 -3.35
N PRO A 264 -28.49 3.21 -4.05
CA PRO A 264 -29.70 3.76 -3.44
C PRO A 264 -30.37 2.78 -2.47
N SER A 265 -30.26 1.44 -2.69
CA SER A 265 -30.81 0.42 -1.78
C SER A 265 -29.75 -0.07 -0.80
N LYS A 266 -30.12 -0.16 0.48
CA LYS A 266 -29.30 -0.76 1.53
C LYS A 266 -29.29 -2.27 1.42
N GLU A 267 -30.45 -2.84 1.10
CA GLU A 267 -30.66 -4.28 0.94
C GLU A 267 -29.79 -4.83 -0.19
N GLU A 268 -29.67 -4.12 -1.32
CA GLU A 268 -28.76 -4.46 -2.41
C GLU A 268 -27.29 -4.46 -1.94
N LEU A 269 -26.88 -3.52 -1.09
CA LEU A 269 -25.52 -3.51 -0.53
C LEU A 269 -25.27 -4.64 0.47
N GLU A 270 -26.27 -5.05 1.24
CA GLU A 270 -26.20 -6.18 2.17
C GLU A 270 -26.08 -7.51 1.40
N ASP A 271 -26.85 -7.69 0.33
CA ASP A 271 -26.76 -8.83 -0.56
C ASP A 271 -25.39 -8.90 -1.29
N LEU A 272 -24.95 -7.78 -1.84
CA LEU A 272 -23.62 -7.65 -2.45
C LEU A 272 -22.50 -8.01 -1.47
N LEU A 273 -22.59 -7.56 -0.22
CA LEU A 273 -21.59 -7.89 0.78
C LEU A 273 -21.55 -9.40 1.05
N SER A 274 -22.70 -10.06 1.10
CA SER A 274 -22.77 -11.52 1.29
C SER A 274 -22.09 -12.25 0.13
N CYS A 275 -22.38 -11.87 -1.12
CA CYS A 275 -21.71 -12.44 -2.29
C CYS A 275 -20.19 -12.15 -2.31
N ILE A 276 -19.77 -10.94 -1.92
CA ILE A 276 -18.35 -10.59 -1.83
C ILE A 276 -17.64 -11.46 -0.79
N ILE A 277 -18.28 -11.75 0.35
CA ILE A 277 -17.72 -12.63 1.38
C ILE A 277 -17.48 -14.04 0.84
N GLU A 278 -18.44 -14.60 0.08
CA GLU A 278 -18.29 -15.94 -0.50
C GLU A 278 -17.13 -15.97 -1.54
N ILE A 279 -17.08 -15.01 -2.46
CA ILE A 279 -15.98 -14.93 -3.42
C ILE A 279 -14.64 -14.72 -2.70
N ALA A 280 -14.59 -13.86 -1.68
CA ALA A 280 -13.38 -13.60 -0.91
C ALA A 280 -12.87 -14.87 -0.21
N LYS A 281 -13.79 -15.69 0.33
CA LYS A 281 -13.48 -16.95 1.00
C LYS A 281 -12.78 -17.95 0.08
N GLU A 282 -13.22 -18.07 -1.19
CA GLU A 282 -12.55 -18.92 -2.19
C GLU A 282 -11.08 -18.56 -2.42
N TYR A 283 -10.72 -17.28 -2.20
CA TYR A 283 -9.38 -16.74 -2.35
C TYR A 283 -8.62 -16.60 -1.02
N GLY A 284 -9.14 -17.14 0.08
CA GLY A 284 -8.55 -16.94 1.41
C GLY A 284 -8.53 -15.47 1.86
N ILE A 285 -9.33 -14.60 1.24
CA ILE A 285 -9.46 -13.20 1.61
C ILE A 285 -10.51 -13.06 2.71
N HIS A 286 -10.14 -12.50 3.84
CA HIS A 286 -11.04 -12.30 4.98
C HIS A 286 -11.57 -10.87 5.05
N ILE A 287 -12.89 -10.72 5.05
CA ILE A 287 -13.52 -9.40 5.21
C ILE A 287 -13.42 -8.94 6.67
N ASN A 288 -12.92 -7.74 6.90
CA ASN A 288 -12.82 -7.15 8.23
C ASN A 288 -14.18 -6.65 8.72
N ARG A 289 -14.93 -7.50 9.43
CA ARG A 289 -16.28 -7.17 9.92
C ARG A 289 -16.34 -5.91 10.79
N LYS A 290 -15.27 -5.57 11.53
CA LYS A 290 -15.22 -4.38 12.40
C LYS A 290 -15.06 -3.07 11.62
N LYS A 291 -14.50 -3.13 10.41
CA LYS A 291 -14.29 -1.96 9.55
C LYS A 291 -15.25 -1.91 8.37
N THR A 292 -15.87 -3.03 8.02
CA THR A 292 -16.88 -3.11 6.95
C THR A 292 -18.23 -2.68 7.50
N HIS A 293 -18.81 -1.64 6.90
CA HIS A 293 -20.06 -1.05 7.39
C HIS A 293 -20.78 -0.26 6.30
N ILE A 294 -22.10 -0.20 6.41
CA ILE A 294 -22.98 0.58 5.53
C ILE A 294 -23.40 1.86 6.25
N VAL A 295 -23.28 2.98 5.58
CA VAL A 295 -23.67 4.30 6.12
C VAL A 295 -24.53 5.07 5.11
N LYS A 296 -25.40 5.95 5.59
CA LYS A 296 -26.13 6.88 4.72
C LYS A 296 -25.16 7.81 3.99
N ILE A 297 -25.38 8.04 2.70
CA ILE A 297 -24.55 8.92 1.87
C ILE A 297 -24.60 10.38 2.34
N SER A 298 -25.67 10.77 3.03
CA SER A 298 -25.84 12.08 3.65
C SER A 298 -25.10 12.26 4.97
N SER A 299 -24.53 11.20 5.54
CA SER A 299 -23.77 11.25 6.79
C SER A 299 -22.31 11.69 6.56
N THR A 300 -21.55 11.76 7.66
CA THR A 300 -20.09 11.96 7.59
C THR A 300 -19.39 10.61 7.59
N TYR A 301 -18.60 10.34 6.58
CA TYR A 301 -17.83 9.10 6.46
C TYR A 301 -16.37 9.37 6.17
N LYS A 302 -15.55 8.34 6.33
CA LYS A 302 -14.10 8.40 6.11
C LYS A 302 -13.68 7.42 5.01
N PHE A 303 -12.94 7.94 4.02
CA PHE A 303 -12.27 7.11 3.03
C PHE A 303 -10.83 7.59 2.82
N LEU A 304 -9.88 6.66 2.78
CA LEU A 304 -8.45 6.93 2.61
C LEU A 304 -7.96 8.13 3.46
N GLN A 305 -8.33 8.12 4.75
CA GLN A 305 -7.92 9.08 5.78
C GLN A 305 -8.52 10.50 5.68
N ILE A 306 -9.41 10.74 4.74
CA ILE A 306 -10.16 12.01 4.62
C ILE A 306 -11.60 11.78 5.06
N LYS A 307 -12.19 12.75 5.78
CA LYS A 307 -13.61 12.81 6.06
C LYS A 307 -14.32 13.52 4.92
N TYR A 308 -15.43 12.94 4.47
CA TYR A 308 -16.31 13.47 3.42
C TYR A 308 -17.71 13.68 3.94
N ILE A 309 -18.37 14.68 3.39
CA ILE A 309 -19.80 14.96 3.58
C ILE A 309 -20.35 15.35 2.22
N LEU A 310 -21.38 14.66 1.77
CA LEU A 310 -22.17 15.06 0.61
C LEU A 310 -23.36 15.87 1.12
N THR A 311 -23.40 17.17 0.80
CA THR A 311 -24.45 18.07 1.26
C THR A 311 -25.73 17.93 0.44
N LYS A 312 -26.85 18.47 0.93
CA LYS A 312 -28.14 18.45 0.23
C LYS A 312 -28.12 19.20 -1.11
N ASP A 313 -27.21 20.17 -1.26
CA ASP A 313 -26.98 20.95 -2.49
C ASP A 313 -25.89 20.34 -3.40
N GLY A 314 -25.42 19.11 -3.12
CA GLY A 314 -24.49 18.36 -3.96
C GLY A 314 -23.03 18.74 -3.82
N LYS A 315 -22.66 19.58 -2.84
CA LYS A 315 -21.26 19.88 -2.56
C LYS A 315 -20.61 18.75 -1.79
N VAL A 316 -19.37 18.41 -2.16
CA VAL A 316 -18.53 17.45 -1.44
C VAL A 316 -17.57 18.22 -0.53
N ILE A 317 -17.83 18.20 0.77
CA ILE A 317 -16.97 18.80 1.78
C ILE A 317 -15.91 17.77 2.20
N LYS A 318 -14.66 18.19 2.18
CA LYS A 318 -13.51 17.37 2.62
C LYS A 318 -12.88 17.97 3.87
N ARG A 319 -12.58 17.12 4.85
CA ARG A 319 -11.94 17.54 6.11
C ARG A 319 -10.86 16.55 6.52
N ILE A 320 -9.79 17.07 7.09
CA ILE A 320 -8.77 16.26 7.75
C ILE A 320 -9.35 15.63 9.02
N ASN A 321 -8.86 14.44 9.37
CA ASN A 321 -9.20 13.87 10.67
C ASN A 321 -8.63 14.77 11.80
N PRO A 322 -9.44 15.27 12.74
CA PRO A 322 -9.00 16.15 13.83
C PRO A 322 -7.82 15.60 14.64
N LYS A 323 -7.77 14.29 14.84
CA LYS A 323 -6.64 13.62 15.53
C LYS A 323 -5.28 13.94 14.88
N ARG A 324 -5.23 14.14 13.55
CA ARG A 324 -3.99 14.50 12.84
C ARG A 324 -3.52 15.92 13.18
N VAL A 325 -4.45 16.86 13.31
CA VAL A 325 -4.13 18.22 13.73
C VAL A 325 -3.59 18.21 15.15
N THR A 326 -4.26 17.50 16.05
CA THR A 326 -3.79 17.32 17.45
C THR A 326 -2.41 16.69 17.52
N THR A 327 -2.16 15.64 16.72
CA THR A 327 -0.84 14.99 16.66
C THR A 327 0.24 15.96 16.15
N MET A 328 -0.06 16.77 15.11
CA MET A 328 0.89 17.77 14.63
C MET A 328 1.18 18.85 15.69
N ARG A 329 0.17 19.35 16.38
CA ARG A 329 0.35 20.30 17.49
C ARG A 329 1.26 19.75 18.58
N ARG A 330 1.03 18.51 19.01
CA ARG A 330 1.88 17.82 20.00
C ARG A 330 3.30 17.63 19.49
N LYS A 331 3.45 17.26 18.20
CA LYS A 331 4.76 17.09 17.57
C LYS A 331 5.54 18.41 17.53
N LEU A 332 4.92 19.52 17.15
CA LEU A 332 5.57 20.83 17.14
C LEU A 332 6.05 21.24 18.52
N LYS A 333 5.22 21.08 19.57
CA LYS A 333 5.62 21.35 20.96
C LYS A 333 6.80 20.50 21.41
N LYS A 334 6.83 19.20 21.07
CA LYS A 334 7.96 18.32 21.40
C LYS A 334 9.25 18.71 20.66
N LEU A 335 9.11 19.11 19.40
CA LEU A 335 10.24 19.48 18.57
C LEU A 335 10.81 20.86 18.93
N SER A 336 10.00 21.81 19.42
CA SER A 336 10.52 23.12 19.88
C SER A 336 11.48 22.95 21.03
N VAL A 337 11.20 22.07 21.99
CA VAL A 337 12.14 21.77 23.10
C VAL A 337 13.46 21.20 22.57
N LYS A 338 13.39 20.30 21.56
CA LYS A 338 14.59 19.71 20.96
C LYS A 338 15.45 20.71 20.19
N VAL A 339 14.84 21.73 19.56
CA VAL A 339 15.57 22.83 18.91
C VAL A 339 16.27 23.70 19.99
N ILE A 340 15.57 24.05 21.07
CA ILE A 340 16.14 24.82 22.16
C ILE A 340 17.36 24.11 22.80
N ASN A 341 17.26 22.76 22.91
CA ASN A 341 18.37 21.94 23.44
C ASN A 341 19.50 21.68 22.42
N GLY A 342 19.40 22.17 21.17
CA GLY A 342 20.39 21.92 20.13
C GLY A 342 20.42 20.49 19.58
N GLU A 343 19.40 19.65 19.89
CA GLU A 343 19.31 18.26 19.44
C GLU A 343 18.90 18.13 17.95
N ILE A 344 18.21 19.13 17.40
CA ILE A 344 17.69 19.13 16.02
C ILE A 344 17.81 20.54 15.44
N GLU A 345 18.24 20.63 14.20
CA GLU A 345 18.29 21.90 13.46
C GLU A 345 16.88 22.38 13.10
N TYR A 346 16.65 23.68 13.25
CA TYR A 346 15.37 24.33 12.94
C TYR A 346 14.93 24.09 11.50
N GLU A 347 15.83 24.09 10.53
CA GLU A 347 15.53 23.89 9.11
C GLU A 347 14.81 22.55 8.85
N SER A 348 15.18 21.49 9.55
CA SER A 348 14.51 20.19 9.47
C SER A 348 13.04 20.25 9.86
N ILE A 349 12.72 21.08 10.88
CA ILE A 349 11.34 21.27 11.34
C ILE A 349 10.55 22.12 10.37
N GLU A 350 11.16 23.18 9.85
CA GLU A 350 10.54 24.02 8.82
C GLU A 350 10.16 23.20 7.60
N ASN A 351 11.07 22.39 7.06
CA ASN A 351 10.83 21.53 5.94
C ASN A 351 9.72 20.49 6.20
N MET A 352 9.73 19.87 7.38
CA MET A 352 8.68 18.94 7.82
C MET A 352 7.30 19.63 7.89
N PHE A 353 7.23 20.83 8.50
CA PHE A 353 5.97 21.57 8.64
C PHE A 353 5.44 22.07 7.30
N ARG A 354 6.32 22.61 6.43
CA ARG A 354 5.95 23.00 5.06
C ARG A 354 5.38 21.83 4.27
N GLY A 355 6.03 20.66 4.32
CA GLY A 355 5.55 19.46 3.65
C GLY A 355 4.18 19.00 4.18
N TRP A 356 4.02 19.01 5.51
CA TRP A 356 2.74 18.63 6.12
C TRP A 356 1.61 19.62 5.77
N MET A 357 1.86 20.90 5.86
CA MET A 357 0.88 21.95 5.51
C MET A 357 0.53 21.88 4.02
N GLY A 358 1.49 21.72 3.12
CA GLY A 358 1.24 21.57 1.68
C GLY A 358 0.28 20.44 1.36
N GLY A 359 0.45 19.28 2.01
CA GLY A 359 -0.44 18.12 1.83
C GLY A 359 -1.83 18.26 2.47
N HIS A 360 -2.01 19.15 3.45
CA HIS A 360 -3.24 19.20 4.24
C HIS A 360 -3.95 20.55 4.20
N TYR A 361 -3.37 21.58 3.65
CA TYR A 361 -3.87 22.95 3.69
C TYR A 361 -5.34 23.08 3.27
N LYS A 362 -5.73 22.43 2.16
CA LYS A 362 -7.10 22.47 1.64
C LYS A 362 -8.10 21.67 2.50
N LEU A 363 -7.64 20.79 3.35
CA LEU A 363 -8.45 19.92 4.20
C LEU A 363 -8.67 20.52 5.61
N LEU A 364 -7.87 21.51 5.98
CA LEU A 364 -7.99 22.24 7.24
C LEU A 364 -9.11 23.29 7.15
N SER A 365 -9.85 23.48 8.24
CA SER A 365 -10.74 24.65 8.37
C SER A 365 -9.92 25.93 8.47
N ARG A 366 -10.58 27.09 8.27
CA ARG A 366 -9.93 28.39 8.41
C ARG A 366 -9.34 28.56 9.82
N GLU A 367 -10.08 28.17 10.82
CA GLU A 367 -9.68 28.26 12.22
C GLU A 367 -8.52 27.30 12.54
N GLN A 368 -8.59 26.04 12.08
CA GLN A 368 -7.50 25.09 12.24
C GLN A 368 -6.18 25.59 11.64
N ARG A 369 -6.26 26.22 10.46
CA ARG A 369 -5.09 26.83 9.82
C ARG A 369 -4.52 27.95 10.65
N LYS A 370 -5.37 28.92 11.07
CA LYS A 370 -4.97 30.06 11.90
C LYS A 370 -4.29 29.59 13.18
N ASN A 371 -4.94 28.69 13.93
CA ASN A 371 -4.44 28.20 15.22
C ASN A 371 -3.14 27.39 15.10
N LEU A 372 -2.95 26.66 13.98
CA LEU A 372 -1.74 25.89 13.77
C LEU A 372 -0.55 26.77 13.35
N ILE A 373 -0.80 27.78 12.52
CA ILE A 373 0.20 28.78 12.14
C ILE A 373 0.62 29.59 13.36
N GLN A 374 -0.33 30.10 14.13
CA GLN A 374 -0.04 30.86 15.35
C GLN A 374 0.80 30.02 16.32
N LEU A 375 0.44 28.76 16.56
CA LEU A 375 1.23 27.87 17.41
C LEU A 375 2.67 27.71 16.92
N TYR A 376 2.88 27.58 15.59
CA TYR A 376 4.21 27.49 15.02
C TYR A 376 5.02 28.78 15.23
N GLU A 377 4.41 29.93 14.94
CA GLU A 377 5.01 31.25 15.11
C GLU A 377 5.43 31.51 16.56
N ASP A 378 4.60 31.11 17.53
CA ASP A 378 4.87 31.27 18.96
C ASP A 378 5.99 30.34 19.45
N LEU A 379 6.04 29.10 18.95
CA LEU A 379 7.04 28.11 19.37
C LEU A 379 8.44 28.38 18.83
N PHE A 380 8.55 28.97 17.64
CA PHE A 380 9.83 29.12 16.93
C PHE A 380 10.24 30.58 16.68
N SER A 381 9.47 31.55 17.19
CA SER A 381 9.71 32.99 16.99
C SER A 381 9.87 33.39 15.52
N LYS A 382 9.10 32.75 14.65
CA LYS A 382 9.09 32.97 13.22
C LYS A 382 7.74 33.52 12.78
N LYS A 383 7.69 34.11 11.57
CA LYS A 383 6.45 34.56 10.92
C LYS A 383 6.16 33.73 9.68
N ILE A 384 4.88 33.33 9.52
CA ILE A 384 4.43 32.57 8.38
C ILE A 384 3.55 33.43 7.47
N THR A 385 3.98 33.58 6.23
CA THR A 385 3.20 34.21 5.15
C THR A 385 2.83 33.18 4.10
N ILE A 386 1.61 33.24 3.59
CA ILE A 386 1.13 32.31 2.56
C ILE A 386 1.00 33.09 1.25
N VAL A 387 1.91 32.82 0.31
CA VAL A 387 1.90 33.41 -1.03
C VAL A 387 1.69 32.29 -2.05
N ASN A 388 0.70 32.44 -2.92
CA ASN A 388 0.36 31.44 -3.95
C ASN A 388 0.24 29.99 -3.42
N LYS A 389 -0.36 29.81 -2.24
CA LYS A 389 -0.52 28.52 -1.54
C LYS A 389 0.80 27.89 -1.07
N LYS A 390 1.92 28.58 -1.17
CA LYS A 390 3.20 28.17 -0.59
C LYS A 390 3.40 28.88 0.76
N LEU A 391 3.93 28.13 1.72
CA LEU A 391 4.28 28.64 3.04
C LEU A 391 5.66 29.27 2.96
N ILE A 392 5.77 30.53 3.28
CA ILE A 392 7.04 31.26 3.41
C ILE A 392 7.23 31.55 4.89
N VAL A 393 8.37 31.19 5.42
CA VAL A 393 8.78 31.46 6.79
C VAL A 393 9.85 32.55 6.77
N SER A 394 9.69 33.55 7.61
CA SER A 394 10.64 34.64 7.83
C SER A 394 10.90 34.84 9.31
N ASP A 395 11.96 35.52 9.66
CA ASP A 395 12.17 35.93 11.03
C ASP A 395 11.08 36.91 11.46
N ARG A 396 10.65 36.84 12.73
CA ARG A 396 9.86 37.92 13.33
C ARG A 396 10.76 39.15 13.37
N SER A 397 10.43 40.16 12.60
CA SER A 397 11.04 41.49 12.81
C SER A 397 10.81 41.88 14.28
N ALA A 398 11.87 42.23 14.96
CA ALA A 398 11.84 42.69 16.35
C ALA A 398 10.90 43.87 16.51
#